data_e22fa8ad4629e991d6f36808d0cdc2ce
#
_entry.id   e22fa8ad4629e991d6f36808d0cdc2ce
#
_cell.length_a   1.000
_cell.length_b   1.000
_cell.length_c   1.000
_cell.angle_alpha   90.00
_cell.angle_beta   90.00
_cell.angle_gamma   90.00
#
_symmetry.space_group_name_H-M   'P 1'
#
loop_
_entity.id
_entity.type
_entity.pdbx_description
1 polymer ?
#
loop_
_entity_poly.entity_id
_entity_poly.type
_entity_poly.pdbx_seq_one_letter_code
_entity_poly.pdbx_strand_id
1 'polypeptide(L)'
;MITYIFCRKRRCGWIDLVALKYAVTINGVSQLIMMKSDVLDTFDTIKACVAYKINGEEVTEFPYSIDGEVEPVYVEMPGWKTDMTKMQSEDEFPEEFNAYLSFLEEELGVRIKIVSVGPDREQTIVRYTEE
;
A
#
# COMPACT_ATOMS: atom_id res chain seq x y z
N MET A 1 -3.78 6.61 -12.29
CA MET A 1 -2.38 6.95 -11.95
C MET A 1 -1.43 6.28 -12.93
N ILE A 2 -0.44 7.02 -13.39
CA ILE A 2 0.54 6.52 -14.36
C ILE A 2 1.94 6.83 -13.83
N THR A 3 2.79 5.81 -13.78
CA THR A 3 4.21 6.01 -13.45
C THR A 3 5.08 5.67 -14.67
N TYR A 4 6.24 6.31 -14.72
CA TYR A 4 7.21 6.07 -15.79
C TYR A 4 8.44 5.38 -15.20
N ILE A 5 8.82 4.25 -15.80
CA ILE A 5 10.05 3.53 -15.46
C ILE A 5 10.75 3.19 -16.79
N PHE A 6 12.00 3.61 -16.94
CA PHE A 6 12.77 3.40 -18.18
C PHE A 6 12.01 3.88 -19.43
N CYS A 7 11.41 5.07 -19.33
CA CYS A 7 10.64 5.70 -20.41
C CYS A 7 9.37 4.93 -20.81
N ARG A 8 8.89 4.00 -19.98
CA ARG A 8 7.62 3.30 -20.22
C ARG A 8 6.55 3.80 -19.27
N LYS A 9 5.36 4.02 -19.82
CA LYS A 9 4.17 4.27 -19.01
C LYS A 9 3.69 2.97 -18.41
N ARG A 10 3.46 2.96 -17.10
CA ARG A 10 2.86 1.82 -16.41
C ARG A 10 1.52 2.20 -15.84
N ARG A 11 0.57 1.28 -15.90
CA ARG A 11 -0.69 1.44 -15.22
C ARG A 11 -0.49 1.18 -13.74
N CYS A 12 -1.11 2.03 -12.93
CA CYS A 12 -1.11 1.87 -11.48
C CYS A 12 -2.55 1.81 -10.99
N GLY A 13 -2.76 1.06 -9.93
CA GLY A 13 -4.04 0.99 -9.26
C GLY A 13 -3.86 1.18 -7.76
N TRP A 14 -4.97 1.17 -7.05
CA TRP A 14 -4.95 1.15 -5.60
C TRP A 14 -4.36 -0.17 -5.10
N ILE A 15 -3.81 -0.15 -3.89
CA ILE A 15 -3.25 -1.36 -3.30
C ILE A 15 -4.31 -2.45 -3.16
N ASP A 16 -3.96 -3.68 -3.53
CA ASP A 16 -4.83 -4.84 -3.44
C ASP A 16 -4.40 -5.70 -2.26
N LEU A 17 -5.08 -5.53 -1.13
CA LEU A 17 -4.73 -6.23 0.10
C LEU A 17 -5.09 -7.71 0.05
N VAL A 18 -6.06 -8.11 -0.78
CA VAL A 18 -6.40 -9.53 -0.95
C VAL A 18 -5.21 -10.27 -1.57
N ALA A 19 -4.69 -9.75 -2.68
CA ALA A 19 -3.54 -10.35 -3.37
C ALA A 19 -2.27 -10.27 -2.51
N LEU A 20 -2.05 -9.14 -1.86
CA LEU A 20 -0.85 -8.92 -1.04
C LEU A 20 -0.85 -9.82 0.19
N LYS A 21 -2.00 -9.99 0.86
CA LYS A 21 -2.14 -10.89 1.99
C LYS A 21 -1.84 -12.34 1.59
N TYR A 22 -2.30 -12.76 0.43
CA TYR A 22 -2.00 -14.07 -0.14
C TYR A 22 -0.49 -14.23 -0.38
N ALA A 23 0.14 -13.22 -0.98
CA ALA A 23 1.58 -13.24 -1.26
C ALA A 23 2.41 -13.30 0.04
N VAL A 24 2.01 -12.55 1.07
CA VAL A 24 2.66 -12.56 2.39
C VAL A 24 2.60 -13.96 3.01
N THR A 25 1.44 -14.61 2.91
CA THR A 25 1.25 -15.95 3.48
C THR A 25 2.09 -16.99 2.77
N ILE A 26 2.07 -17.00 1.43
CA ILE A 26 2.79 -18.00 0.63
C ILE A 26 4.30 -17.87 0.79
N ASN A 27 4.80 -16.64 0.82
CA ASN A 27 6.24 -16.39 0.83
C ASN A 27 6.85 -16.33 2.23
N GLY A 28 6.04 -16.45 3.28
CA GLY A 28 6.50 -16.38 4.66
C GLY A 28 7.13 -15.03 4.99
N VAL A 29 6.54 -13.95 4.48
CA VAL A 29 7.07 -12.60 4.66
C VAL A 29 6.90 -12.18 6.13
N SER A 30 7.98 -11.68 6.73
CA SER A 30 7.97 -11.19 8.11
C SER A 30 7.95 -9.66 8.21
N GLN A 31 8.41 -8.97 7.17
CA GLN A 31 8.46 -7.50 7.12
C GLN A 31 8.27 -7.04 5.69
N LEU A 32 7.79 -5.80 5.54
CA LEU A 32 7.55 -5.19 4.24
C LEU A 32 8.32 -3.89 4.08
N ILE A 33 8.59 -3.55 2.84
CA ILE A 33 9.14 -2.27 2.44
C ILE A 33 8.09 -1.58 1.57
N MET A 34 7.66 -0.39 1.97
CA MET A 34 6.74 0.41 1.17
C MET A 34 7.52 1.33 0.24
N MET A 35 7.27 1.18 -1.05
CA MET A 35 7.93 1.97 -2.09
C MET A 35 6.97 3.00 -2.65
N LYS A 36 7.52 4.12 -3.10
CA LYS A 36 6.78 5.15 -3.86
C LYS A 36 5.57 5.74 -3.14
N SER A 37 5.63 5.87 -1.82
CA SER A 37 4.53 6.47 -1.06
C SER A 37 4.29 7.95 -1.42
N ASP A 38 5.31 8.62 -1.93
CA ASP A 38 5.22 10.00 -2.41
C ASP A 38 4.23 10.18 -3.57
N VAL A 39 3.97 9.14 -4.33
CA VAL A 39 3.00 9.20 -5.44
C VAL A 39 1.59 9.50 -4.94
N LEU A 40 1.29 9.15 -3.69
CA LEU A 40 -0.01 9.35 -3.08
C LEU A 40 -0.14 10.69 -2.34
N ASP A 41 0.91 11.50 -2.31
CA ASP A 41 0.98 12.74 -1.52
C ASP A 41 -0.08 13.78 -1.89
N THR A 42 -0.57 13.76 -3.12
CA THR A 42 -1.52 14.77 -3.63
C THR A 42 -2.98 14.31 -3.64
N PHE A 43 -3.24 13.06 -3.26
CA PHE A 43 -4.59 12.52 -3.33
C PHE A 43 -5.45 12.96 -2.14
N ASP A 44 -6.69 13.36 -2.43
CA ASP A 44 -7.67 13.71 -1.40
C ASP A 44 -8.13 12.49 -0.61
N THR A 45 -8.31 11.37 -1.31
CA THR A 45 -8.78 10.11 -0.73
C THR A 45 -7.91 8.98 -1.25
N ILE A 46 -7.49 8.11 -0.35
CA ILE A 46 -6.72 6.91 -0.66
C ILE A 46 -7.64 5.70 -0.50
N LYS A 47 -7.59 4.79 -1.45
CA LYS A 47 -8.40 3.57 -1.43
C LYS A 47 -7.52 2.34 -1.29
N ALA A 48 -8.06 1.30 -0.65
CA ALA A 48 -7.41 0.01 -0.57
C ALA A 48 -8.44 -1.08 -0.82
N CYS A 49 -8.10 -2.04 -1.68
CA CYS A 49 -8.98 -3.17 -1.97
C CYS A 49 -8.84 -4.20 -0.85
N VAL A 50 -9.93 -4.47 -0.15
CA VAL A 50 -9.96 -5.39 1.00
C VAL A 50 -10.73 -6.67 0.72
N ALA A 51 -11.46 -6.73 -0.39
CA ALA A 51 -12.25 -7.90 -0.78
C ALA A 51 -12.54 -7.85 -2.27
N TYR A 52 -12.97 -8.99 -2.82
CA TYR A 52 -13.47 -9.06 -4.19
C TYR A 52 -14.92 -9.48 -4.17
N LYS A 53 -15.72 -8.95 -5.10
CA LYS A 53 -17.03 -9.50 -5.42
C LYS A 53 -16.89 -10.37 -6.66
N ILE A 54 -17.16 -11.65 -6.50
CA ILE A 54 -17.12 -12.62 -7.60
C ILE A 54 -18.53 -13.16 -7.77
N ASN A 55 -19.14 -12.87 -8.94
CA ASN A 55 -20.51 -13.25 -9.24
C ASN A 55 -21.52 -12.83 -8.16
N GLY A 56 -21.29 -11.64 -7.56
CA GLY A 56 -22.15 -11.07 -6.53
C GLY A 56 -21.83 -11.49 -5.11
N GLU A 57 -20.87 -12.37 -4.89
CA GLU A 57 -20.43 -12.80 -3.57
C GLU A 57 -19.13 -12.10 -3.19
N GLU A 58 -19.10 -11.55 -1.97
CA GLU A 58 -17.91 -10.91 -1.43
C GLU A 58 -16.97 -11.97 -0.83
N VAL A 59 -15.71 -11.99 -1.29
CA VAL A 59 -14.69 -12.91 -0.81
C VAL A 59 -13.48 -12.11 -0.35
N THR A 60 -12.89 -12.53 0.77
CA THR A 60 -11.70 -11.89 1.35
C THR A 60 -10.42 -12.68 1.10
N GLU A 61 -10.54 -13.88 0.55
CA GLU A 61 -9.40 -14.72 0.21
C GLU A 61 -9.12 -14.62 -1.28
N PHE A 62 -7.85 -14.75 -1.65
CA PHE A 62 -7.45 -14.74 -3.06
C PHE A 62 -8.05 -15.97 -3.75
N PRO A 63 -8.84 -15.80 -4.83
CA PRO A 63 -9.54 -16.92 -5.44
C PRO A 63 -8.60 -17.87 -6.15
N TYR A 64 -8.96 -19.16 -6.13
CA TYR A 64 -8.22 -20.19 -6.85
C TYR A 64 -8.25 -19.98 -8.36
N SER A 65 -9.38 -19.54 -8.90
CA SER A 65 -9.48 -19.13 -10.29
C SER A 65 -10.31 -17.87 -10.39
N ILE A 66 -9.94 -17.00 -11.32
CA ILE A 66 -10.67 -15.75 -11.56
C ILE A 66 -11.51 -15.95 -12.82
N ASP A 67 -12.64 -16.65 -12.67
CA ASP A 67 -13.61 -16.86 -13.73
C ASP A 67 -14.81 -15.95 -13.50
N GLY A 68 -15.23 -15.24 -14.54
CA GLY A 68 -16.38 -14.36 -14.49
C GLY A 68 -16.01 -12.92 -14.07
N GLU A 69 -17.02 -12.18 -13.62
CA GLU A 69 -16.84 -10.79 -13.22
C GLU A 69 -16.27 -10.70 -11.81
N VAL A 70 -15.15 -10.01 -11.69
CA VAL A 70 -14.51 -9.72 -10.40
C VAL A 70 -14.54 -8.22 -10.20
N GLU A 71 -15.15 -7.77 -9.11
CA GLU A 71 -15.19 -6.36 -8.72
C GLU A 71 -14.41 -6.16 -7.43
N PRO A 72 -13.47 -5.20 -7.37
CA PRO A 72 -12.78 -4.90 -6.13
C PRO A 72 -13.71 -4.16 -5.16
N VAL A 73 -13.61 -4.47 -3.89
CA VAL A 73 -14.28 -3.76 -2.81
C VAL A 73 -13.25 -2.89 -2.11
N TYR A 74 -13.44 -1.57 -2.14
CA TYR A 74 -12.49 -0.61 -1.60
C TYR A 74 -12.95 -0.05 -0.26
N VAL A 75 -11.96 0.16 0.62
CA VAL A 75 -12.10 1.01 1.81
C VAL A 75 -11.45 2.34 1.47
N GLU A 76 -12.09 3.45 1.84
CA GLU A 76 -11.57 4.79 1.61
C GLU A 76 -10.97 5.35 2.90
N MET A 77 -9.83 6.03 2.77
CA MET A 77 -9.16 6.71 3.86
C MET A 77 -8.77 8.12 3.42
N PRO A 78 -8.72 9.09 4.34
CA PRO A 78 -8.29 10.44 3.97
C PRO A 78 -6.83 10.43 3.51
N GLY A 79 -6.56 11.17 2.45
CA GLY A 79 -5.21 11.41 1.98
C GLY A 79 -4.48 12.41 2.88
N TRP A 80 -3.16 12.34 2.89
CA TRP A 80 -2.37 13.23 3.76
C TRP A 80 -2.03 14.58 3.11
N LYS A 81 -2.15 14.71 1.81
CA LYS A 81 -1.94 15.97 1.07
C LYS A 81 -0.68 16.74 1.48
N THR A 82 0.38 16.00 1.72
CA THR A 82 1.63 16.55 2.22
C THR A 82 2.78 15.97 1.41
N ASP A 83 3.70 16.83 0.97
CA ASP A 83 4.91 16.40 0.30
C ASP A 83 5.84 15.75 1.31
N MET A 84 6.01 14.43 1.22
CA MET A 84 6.84 13.66 2.15
C MET A 84 8.28 13.49 1.66
N THR A 85 8.63 14.01 0.48
CA THR A 85 9.94 13.75 -0.12
C THR A 85 11.12 14.32 0.68
N LYS A 86 10.87 15.29 1.55
CA LYS A 86 11.91 15.91 2.39
C LYS A 86 11.95 15.38 3.81
N MET A 87 11.07 14.43 4.16
CA MET A 87 11.03 13.85 5.48
C MET A 87 12.20 12.88 5.68
N GLN A 88 12.76 12.87 6.88
CA GLN A 88 13.92 12.05 7.24
C GLN A 88 13.65 11.06 8.36
N SER A 89 12.52 11.20 9.05
CA SER A 89 12.17 10.31 10.15
C SER A 89 10.66 10.06 10.19
N GLU A 90 10.26 8.95 10.82
CA GLU A 90 8.84 8.60 10.94
C GLU A 90 8.05 9.59 11.81
N ASP A 91 8.73 10.33 12.67
CA ASP A 91 8.10 11.34 13.51
C ASP A 91 7.53 12.50 12.70
N GLU A 92 8.02 12.70 11.50
CA GLU A 92 7.56 13.75 10.59
C GLU A 92 6.33 13.33 9.77
N PHE A 93 5.94 12.06 9.82
CA PHE A 93 4.82 11.57 9.02
C PHE A 93 3.50 12.21 9.44
N PRO A 94 2.66 12.63 8.47
CA PRO A 94 1.30 13.08 8.78
C PRO A 94 0.51 12.00 9.50
N GLU A 95 -0.45 12.41 10.32
CA GLU A 95 -1.32 11.49 11.04
C GLU A 95 -2.09 10.57 10.09
N GLU A 96 -2.55 11.10 8.97
CA GLU A 96 -3.27 10.35 7.94
C GLU A 96 -2.39 9.26 7.34
N PHE A 97 -1.12 9.54 7.11
CA PHE A 97 -0.17 8.55 6.60
C PHE A 97 0.11 7.45 7.64
N ASN A 98 0.27 7.83 8.90
CA ASN A 98 0.42 6.86 9.98
C ASN A 98 -0.81 5.96 10.11
N ALA A 99 -2.01 6.52 9.97
CA ALA A 99 -3.25 5.75 9.98
C ALA A 99 -3.29 4.75 8.82
N TYR A 100 -2.86 5.17 7.64
CA TYR A 100 -2.76 4.30 6.46
C TYR A 100 -1.79 3.14 6.69
N LEU A 101 -0.60 3.43 7.21
CA LEU A 101 0.39 2.39 7.51
C LEU A 101 -0.12 1.40 8.55
N SER A 102 -0.75 1.89 9.62
CA SER A 102 -1.33 1.03 10.67
C SER A 102 -2.43 0.14 10.12
N PHE A 103 -3.27 0.67 9.26
CA PHE A 103 -4.32 -0.10 8.59
C PHE A 103 -3.72 -1.24 7.77
N LEU A 104 -2.69 -0.95 6.96
CA LEU A 104 -2.03 -1.97 6.15
C LEU A 104 -1.38 -3.05 7.01
N GLU A 105 -0.72 -2.64 8.09
CA GLU A 105 -0.06 -3.58 8.99
C GLU A 105 -1.06 -4.51 9.69
N GLU A 106 -2.21 -3.98 10.10
CA GLU A 106 -3.29 -4.79 10.69
C GLU A 106 -3.88 -5.79 9.69
N GLU A 107 -4.15 -5.33 8.48
CA GLU A 107 -4.73 -6.18 7.44
C GLU A 107 -3.78 -7.29 6.99
N LEU A 108 -2.49 -7.00 6.93
CA LEU A 108 -1.49 -7.94 6.43
C LEU A 108 -0.87 -8.81 7.52
N GLY A 109 -0.95 -8.38 8.78
CA GLY A 109 -0.35 -9.09 9.91
C GLY A 109 1.17 -9.02 9.94
N VAL A 110 1.79 -8.12 9.19
CA VAL A 110 3.24 -7.92 9.16
C VAL A 110 3.56 -6.43 9.26
N ARG A 111 4.77 -6.10 9.72
CA ARG A 111 5.21 -4.72 9.88
C ARG A 111 5.78 -4.16 8.58
N ILE A 112 5.48 -2.90 8.31
CA ILE A 112 6.14 -2.12 7.26
C ILE A 112 7.33 -1.44 7.91
N LYS A 113 8.51 -2.01 7.72
CA LYS A 113 9.73 -1.55 8.41
C LYS A 113 10.39 -0.38 7.72
N ILE A 114 10.33 -0.33 6.40
CA ILE A 114 11.00 0.69 5.61
C ILE A 114 9.98 1.37 4.69
N VAL A 115 10.02 2.70 4.66
CA VAL A 115 9.17 3.51 3.78
C VAL A 115 10.07 4.37 2.90
N SER A 116 9.91 4.25 1.58
CA SER A 116 10.59 5.12 0.62
C SER A 116 9.65 6.27 0.27
N VAL A 117 10.12 7.50 0.49
CA VAL A 117 9.33 8.72 0.24
C VAL A 117 9.77 9.47 -1.01
N GLY A 118 10.70 8.91 -1.76
CA GLY A 118 11.17 9.50 -3.01
C GLY A 118 12.13 8.56 -3.74
N PRO A 119 12.62 8.96 -4.93
CA PRO A 119 13.46 8.10 -5.78
C PRO A 119 14.88 7.91 -5.27
N ASP A 120 15.38 8.80 -4.41
CA ASP A 120 16.75 8.76 -3.94
C ASP A 120 16.91 7.83 -2.74
N ARG A 121 18.10 7.24 -2.60
CA ARG A 121 18.42 6.36 -1.47
C ARG A 121 18.24 7.05 -0.13
N GLU A 122 18.55 8.34 -0.05
CA GLU A 122 18.41 9.15 1.15
C GLU A 122 16.97 9.39 1.56
N GLN A 123 16.02 9.15 0.66
CA GLN A 123 14.58 9.28 0.90
C GLN A 123 13.95 7.98 1.38
N THR A 124 14.74 7.19 2.11
CA THR A 124 14.30 5.93 2.72
C THR A 124 14.28 6.09 4.23
N ILE A 125 13.12 5.83 4.84
CA ILE A 125 12.89 6.00 6.27
C ILE A 125 12.71 4.62 6.90
N VAL A 126 13.51 4.33 7.93
CA VAL A 126 13.44 3.06 8.67
C VAL A 126 12.54 3.27 9.89
N ARG A 127 11.55 2.40 10.03
CA ARG A 127 10.65 2.34 11.18
C ARG A 127 11.06 1.17 12.07
N TYR A 128 10.59 1.17 13.31
CA TYR A 128 10.85 0.07 14.25
C TYR A 128 12.36 -0.18 14.43
N THR A 129 13.08 0.86 14.79
CA THR A 129 14.53 0.77 15.01
C THR A 129 14.88 0.03 16.30
N GLU A 130 13.92 -0.16 17.19
CA GLU A 130 14.07 -0.92 18.43
C GLU A 130 13.50 -2.33 18.26
N GLU A 131 14.32 -3.31 18.45
CA GLU A 131 13.91 -4.72 18.51
C GLU A 131 14.09 -5.25 19.91
#